data_189d9b5f849487bd5a446bae5e2e354b
#
_entry.id   189d9b5f849487bd5a446bae5e2e354b
#
_cell.length_a   1.000
_cell.length_b   1.000
_cell.length_c   1.000
_cell.angle_alpha   90.00
_cell.angle_beta   90.00
_cell.angle_gamma   90.00
#
_symmetry.space_group_name_H-M   'P 1'
#
loop_
_entity.id
_entity.type
_entity.pdbx_description
1 polymer ?
#
loop_
_entity_poly.entity_id
_entity_poly.type
_entity_poly.pdbx_seq_one_letter_code
_entity_poly.pdbx_strand_id
1 'polypeptide(L)'
;MLLKDYPDVFQGTGKLEGQYNLEVREDVQPVIHPPRRVPVALKEKLKQELEKLQHLGIIEKVTEPTPWVSSLVTARKPNGQLRVCLDPKNLNEALKRSYFPTPTIDEILPELGRAKVFSTVNAKNGFWHVELTDESSMLTTFNSSFGRFRWCRLPFGVSPAPEEF
;
A
#
# COMPACT_ATOMS: atom_id res chain seq x y z
N MET A 1 7.42 31.27 5.07
CA MET A 1 6.54 30.29 5.77
C MET A 1 6.58 29.02 4.96
N LEU A 2 7.13 27.91 5.48
CA LEU A 2 7.50 26.67 4.75
C LEU A 2 6.46 26.17 3.73
N LEU A 3 5.15 26.24 4.06
CA LEU A 3 4.07 25.83 3.16
C LEU A 3 3.96 26.65 1.85
N LYS A 4 4.48 27.88 1.85
CA LYS A 4 4.47 28.73 0.65
C LYS A 4 5.75 28.56 -0.17
N ASP A 5 6.84 28.21 0.51
CA ASP A 5 8.16 28.11 -0.10
C ASP A 5 8.37 26.73 -0.76
N TYR A 6 7.63 25.70 -0.28
CA TYR A 6 7.69 24.30 -0.77
C TYR A 6 6.28 23.74 -1.03
N PRO A 7 5.47 24.31 -1.94
CA PRO A 7 4.09 23.91 -2.16
C PRO A 7 3.97 22.48 -2.75
N ASP A 8 4.95 22.02 -3.49
CA ASP A 8 5.05 20.71 -4.12
C ASP A 8 5.17 19.56 -3.10
N VAL A 9 5.84 19.81 -1.96
CA VAL A 9 5.96 18.82 -0.87
C VAL A 9 4.63 18.50 -0.19
N PHE A 10 3.66 19.43 -0.27
CA PHE A 10 2.36 19.31 0.40
C PHE A 10 1.20 18.94 -0.53
N GLN A 11 1.48 18.68 -1.80
CA GLN A 11 0.47 18.36 -2.81
C GLN A 11 0.72 16.98 -3.46
N GLY A 12 -0.39 16.32 -3.84
CA GLY A 12 -0.34 15.08 -4.60
C GLY A 12 0.08 13.84 -3.78
N THR A 13 0.66 12.88 -4.48
CA THR A 13 1.28 11.68 -3.90
C THR A 13 2.77 11.74 -4.25
N GLY A 14 3.62 11.64 -3.24
CA GLY A 14 5.07 11.62 -3.45
C GLY A 14 5.51 10.39 -4.26
N LYS A 15 6.75 10.45 -4.73
CA LYS A 15 7.41 9.36 -5.42
C LYS A 15 8.84 9.27 -4.92
N LEU A 16 9.23 8.12 -4.38
CA LEU A 16 10.62 7.78 -4.09
C LEU A 16 11.32 7.36 -5.39
N GLU A 17 12.62 7.52 -5.44
CA GLU A 17 13.42 7.11 -6.58
C GLU A 17 13.49 5.58 -6.69
N GLY A 18 13.47 5.08 -7.92
CA GLY A 18 13.51 3.67 -8.23
C GLY A 18 12.16 2.97 -8.13
N GLN A 19 12.18 1.67 -8.41
CA GLN A 19 11.04 0.76 -8.29
C GLN A 19 11.41 -0.38 -7.37
N TYR A 20 10.47 -0.79 -6.53
CA TYR A 20 10.68 -1.88 -5.60
C TYR A 20 10.25 -3.22 -6.21
N ASN A 21 11.11 -4.22 -6.04
CA ASN A 21 10.87 -5.58 -6.48
C ASN A 21 10.51 -6.48 -5.30
N LEU A 22 9.29 -7.01 -5.30
CA LEU A 22 8.83 -8.02 -4.34
C LEU A 22 9.40 -9.38 -4.73
N GLU A 23 10.19 -9.98 -3.85
CA GLU A 23 10.72 -11.31 -4.06
C GLU A 23 9.86 -12.38 -3.41
N VAL A 24 9.48 -13.39 -4.18
CA VAL A 24 8.67 -14.52 -3.73
C VAL A 24 9.55 -15.77 -3.60
N ARG A 25 9.28 -16.58 -2.58
CA ARG A 25 9.88 -17.90 -2.44
C ARG A 25 9.24 -18.88 -3.43
N GLU A 26 10.05 -19.71 -4.07
CA GLU A 26 9.61 -20.69 -5.07
C GLU A 26 8.88 -21.91 -4.46
N ASP A 27 9.09 -22.17 -3.17
CA ASP A 27 8.50 -23.30 -2.44
C ASP A 27 7.05 -23.08 -2.03
N VAL A 28 6.49 -21.87 -2.22
CA VAL A 28 5.11 -21.53 -1.84
C VAL A 28 4.21 -21.50 -3.06
N GLN A 29 3.14 -22.28 -3.02
CA GLN A 29 2.18 -22.35 -4.11
C GLN A 29 1.32 -21.07 -4.17
N PRO A 30 1.15 -20.47 -5.36
CA PRO A 30 0.27 -19.32 -5.55
C PRO A 30 -1.19 -19.64 -5.22
N VAL A 31 -1.91 -18.63 -4.72
CA VAL A 31 -3.32 -18.76 -4.35
C VAL A 31 -4.15 -17.67 -5.01
N ILE A 32 -5.29 -18.10 -5.57
CA ILE A 32 -6.29 -17.20 -6.16
C ILE A 32 -7.50 -17.13 -5.23
N HIS A 33 -7.74 -15.99 -4.61
CA HIS A 33 -8.92 -15.75 -3.78
C HIS A 33 -10.08 -15.21 -4.60
N PRO A 34 -11.31 -15.70 -4.37
CA PRO A 34 -12.51 -15.11 -4.97
C PRO A 34 -12.77 -13.71 -4.39
N PRO A 35 -13.54 -12.87 -5.10
CA PRO A 35 -13.92 -11.57 -4.60
C PRO A 35 -14.77 -11.71 -3.32
N ARG A 36 -14.42 -10.95 -2.28
CA ARG A 36 -15.22 -10.89 -1.05
C ARG A 36 -16.56 -10.19 -1.29
N ARG A 37 -17.60 -10.64 -0.60
CA ARG A 37 -18.91 -9.98 -0.62
C ARG A 37 -18.78 -8.59 0.03
N VAL A 38 -19.24 -7.59 -0.71
CA VAL A 38 -19.31 -6.21 -0.21
C VAL A 38 -20.77 -5.88 0.09
N PRO A 39 -21.10 -5.33 1.28
CA PRO A 39 -22.44 -4.86 1.60
C PRO A 39 -22.95 -3.88 0.54
N VAL A 40 -24.23 -3.98 0.18
CA VAL A 40 -24.84 -3.14 -0.86
C VAL A 40 -24.60 -1.65 -0.61
N ALA A 41 -24.72 -1.23 0.64
CA ALA A 41 -24.51 0.16 1.07
C ALA A 41 -23.08 0.68 0.85
N LEU A 42 -22.09 -0.21 0.64
CA LEU A 42 -20.69 0.16 0.40
C LEU A 42 -20.27 0.01 -1.05
N LYS A 43 -21.07 -0.64 -1.90
CA LYS A 43 -20.68 -0.92 -3.30
C LYS A 43 -20.37 0.34 -4.08
N GLU A 44 -21.25 1.33 -4.03
CA GLU A 44 -21.05 2.57 -4.77
C GLU A 44 -19.81 3.33 -4.28
N LYS A 45 -19.61 3.41 -2.95
CA LYS A 45 -18.42 4.04 -2.38
C LYS A 45 -17.13 3.30 -2.75
N LEU A 46 -17.18 1.96 -2.81
CA LEU A 46 -16.04 1.17 -3.25
C LEU A 46 -15.72 1.43 -4.73
N LYS A 47 -16.74 1.49 -5.58
CA LYS A 47 -16.57 1.79 -7.00
C LYS A 47 -15.86 3.13 -7.19
N GLN A 48 -16.38 4.18 -6.56
CA GLN A 48 -15.80 5.52 -6.61
C GLN A 48 -14.35 5.57 -6.10
N GLU A 49 -14.03 4.84 -5.03
CA GLU A 49 -12.67 4.79 -4.51
C GLU A 49 -11.72 4.03 -5.45
N LEU A 50 -12.16 2.93 -6.08
CA LEU A 50 -11.36 2.22 -7.08
C LEU A 50 -11.11 3.07 -8.33
N GLU A 51 -12.14 3.77 -8.83
CA GLU A 51 -12.01 4.70 -9.97
C GLU A 51 -11.03 5.84 -9.65
N LYS A 52 -11.10 6.39 -8.45
CA LYS A 52 -10.17 7.41 -7.96
C LYS A 52 -8.73 6.87 -7.88
N LEU A 53 -8.52 5.69 -7.30
CA LEU A 53 -7.19 5.07 -7.19
C LEU A 53 -6.62 4.78 -8.58
N GLN A 54 -7.45 4.35 -9.52
CA GLN A 54 -7.05 4.14 -10.91
C GLN A 54 -6.67 5.45 -11.59
N HIS A 55 -7.45 6.51 -11.41
CA HIS A 55 -7.13 7.83 -11.96
C HIS A 55 -5.82 8.40 -11.40
N LEU A 56 -5.50 8.10 -10.15
CA LEU A 56 -4.24 8.49 -9.51
C LEU A 56 -3.05 7.60 -9.90
N GLY A 57 -3.23 6.57 -10.71
CA GLY A 57 -2.19 5.61 -11.08
C GLY A 57 -1.69 4.75 -9.92
N ILE A 58 -2.49 4.60 -8.86
CA ILE A 58 -2.17 3.76 -7.70
C ILE A 58 -2.51 2.30 -7.98
N ILE A 59 -3.61 2.05 -8.71
CA ILE A 59 -4.02 0.72 -9.17
C ILE A 59 -4.30 0.73 -10.67
N GLU A 60 -4.23 -0.43 -11.29
CA GLU A 60 -4.52 -0.65 -12.70
C GLU A 60 -5.40 -1.88 -12.90
N LYS A 61 -6.26 -1.88 -13.92
CA LYS A 61 -7.06 -3.06 -14.30
C LYS A 61 -6.17 -4.15 -14.86
N VAL A 62 -6.46 -5.40 -14.45
CA VAL A 62 -5.78 -6.59 -14.95
C VAL A 62 -6.77 -7.45 -15.73
N THR A 63 -6.44 -7.70 -16.99
CA THR A 63 -7.18 -8.61 -17.90
C THR A 63 -6.48 -9.95 -18.07
N GLU A 64 -5.19 -9.98 -17.80
CA GLU A 64 -4.35 -11.16 -17.95
C GLU A 64 -4.51 -12.14 -16.78
N PRO A 65 -4.32 -13.45 -17.03
CA PRO A 65 -4.23 -14.43 -15.95
C PRO A 65 -3.02 -14.14 -15.05
N THR A 66 -3.23 -14.24 -13.74
CA THR A 66 -2.14 -14.10 -12.76
C THR A 66 -2.25 -15.20 -11.71
N PRO A 67 -1.13 -15.82 -11.30
CA PRO A 67 -1.15 -16.89 -10.32
C PRO A 67 -1.50 -16.43 -8.91
N TRP A 68 -1.24 -15.16 -8.58
CA TRP A 68 -1.54 -14.56 -7.28
C TRP A 68 -2.73 -13.63 -7.39
N VAL A 69 -3.78 -13.88 -6.60
CA VAL A 69 -4.91 -12.96 -6.46
C VAL A 69 -5.35 -12.90 -5.00
N SER A 70 -5.13 -11.76 -4.39
CA SER A 70 -5.48 -11.52 -3.00
C SER A 70 -6.94 -11.05 -2.83
N SER A 71 -7.42 -11.11 -1.60
CA SER A 71 -8.70 -10.50 -1.24
C SER A 71 -8.55 -9.00 -1.00
N LEU A 72 -9.64 -8.28 -1.25
CA LEU A 72 -9.77 -6.87 -0.90
C LEU A 72 -10.43 -6.73 0.47
N VAL A 73 -9.91 -5.83 1.30
CA VAL A 73 -10.53 -5.40 2.56
C VAL A 73 -10.83 -3.91 2.51
N THR A 74 -12.01 -3.55 2.99
CA THR A 74 -12.43 -2.16 3.09
C THR A 74 -12.58 -1.76 4.55
N ALA A 75 -11.97 -0.66 4.95
CA ALA A 75 -12.11 -0.06 6.27
C ALA A 75 -12.67 1.38 6.15
N ARG A 76 -13.50 1.79 7.09
CA ARG A 76 -13.96 3.17 7.17
C ARG A 76 -12.96 4.02 7.93
N LYS A 77 -12.56 5.14 7.36
CA LYS A 77 -11.82 6.18 8.07
C LYS A 77 -12.76 6.96 9.00
N PRO A 78 -12.24 7.63 10.06
CA PRO A 78 -13.06 8.46 10.94
C PRO A 78 -13.84 9.56 10.20
N ASN A 79 -13.33 10.06 9.09
CA ASN A 79 -13.97 11.05 8.22
C ASN A 79 -15.03 10.46 7.26
N GLY A 80 -15.39 9.19 7.42
CA GLY A 80 -16.40 8.49 6.61
C GLY A 80 -15.92 8.01 5.23
N GLN A 81 -14.71 8.33 4.82
CA GLN A 81 -14.10 7.82 3.58
C GLN A 81 -13.78 6.33 3.71
N LEU A 82 -13.79 5.64 2.57
CA LEU A 82 -13.39 4.25 2.50
C LEU A 82 -11.87 4.15 2.30
N ARG A 83 -11.23 3.27 3.05
CA ARG A 83 -9.86 2.82 2.78
C ARG A 83 -9.93 1.45 2.13
N VAL A 84 -9.28 1.31 0.99
CA VAL A 84 -9.09 0.02 0.31
C VAL A 84 -7.72 -0.50 0.70
N CYS A 85 -7.67 -1.73 1.21
CA CYS A 85 -6.44 -2.40 1.62
C CYS A 85 -6.38 -3.78 0.96
N LEU A 86 -5.17 -4.22 0.66
CA LEU A 86 -4.92 -5.59 0.28
C LEU A 86 -4.95 -6.48 1.54
N ASP A 87 -5.50 -7.68 1.41
CA ASP A 87 -5.36 -8.76 2.41
C ASP A 87 -4.56 -9.91 1.79
N PRO A 88 -3.23 -9.76 1.72
CA PRO A 88 -2.38 -10.67 0.97
C PRO A 88 -1.83 -11.78 1.86
N LYS A 89 -2.65 -12.44 2.66
CA LYS A 89 -2.21 -13.44 3.66
C LYS A 89 -1.26 -14.47 3.05
N ASN A 90 -1.67 -15.14 1.99
CA ASN A 90 -0.86 -16.18 1.35
C ASN A 90 0.35 -15.60 0.59
N LEU A 91 0.20 -14.42 -0.02
CA LEU A 91 1.34 -13.73 -0.63
C LEU A 91 2.37 -13.36 0.44
N ASN A 92 1.97 -12.85 1.60
CA ASN A 92 2.87 -12.51 2.70
C ASN A 92 3.63 -13.73 3.25
N GLU A 93 3.03 -14.92 3.22
CA GLU A 93 3.71 -16.18 3.58
C GLU A 93 4.82 -16.53 2.57
N ALA A 94 4.66 -16.11 1.32
CA ALA A 94 5.60 -16.37 0.24
C ALA A 94 6.66 -15.28 0.08
N LEU A 95 6.39 -14.04 0.50
CA LEU A 95 7.31 -12.93 0.33
C LEU A 95 8.57 -13.10 1.19
N LYS A 96 9.73 -12.85 0.58
CA LYS A 96 10.98 -12.66 1.31
C LYS A 96 10.97 -11.30 1.98
N ARG A 97 11.53 -11.20 3.19
CA ARG A 97 11.61 -9.95 3.96
C ARG A 97 13.07 -9.62 4.27
N SER A 98 13.43 -8.38 4.01
CA SER A 98 14.67 -7.78 4.52
C SER A 98 14.37 -7.31 5.95
N TYR A 99 14.73 -8.10 6.96
CA TYR A 99 14.51 -7.69 8.35
C TYR A 99 15.39 -6.47 8.68
N PHE A 100 14.80 -5.29 8.59
CA PHE A 100 15.44 -4.07 9.07
C PHE A 100 14.91 -3.75 10.47
N PRO A 101 15.76 -3.77 11.51
CA PRO A 101 15.34 -3.46 12.87
C PRO A 101 14.99 -1.97 12.96
N THR A 102 13.72 -1.67 13.22
CA THR A 102 13.30 -0.31 13.55
C THR A 102 13.78 0.02 14.97
N PRO A 103 14.47 1.15 15.20
CA PRO A 103 14.91 1.54 16.55
C PRO A 103 13.75 1.61 17.52
N THR A 104 13.96 1.11 18.73
CA THR A 104 12.98 1.23 19.80
C THR A 104 12.96 2.65 20.40
N ILE A 105 11.86 3.00 21.07
CA ILE A 105 11.76 4.31 21.72
C ILE A 105 12.88 4.52 22.76
N ASP A 106 13.31 3.48 23.45
CA ASP A 106 14.36 3.54 24.45
C ASP A 106 15.73 3.83 23.84
N GLU A 107 15.98 3.40 22.62
CA GLU A 107 17.20 3.72 21.86
C GLU A 107 17.22 5.18 21.38
N ILE A 108 16.05 5.76 21.10
CA ILE A 108 15.93 7.14 20.59
C ILE A 108 15.85 8.17 21.72
N LEU A 109 15.28 7.81 22.88
CA LEU A 109 15.07 8.72 24.01
C LEU A 109 16.32 9.50 24.45
N PRO A 110 17.54 8.90 24.53
CA PRO A 110 18.74 9.65 24.90
C PRO A 110 19.09 10.78 23.93
N GLU A 111 18.82 10.60 22.64
CA GLU A 111 19.03 11.63 21.61
C GLU A 111 18.01 12.76 21.72
N LEU A 112 16.76 12.42 22.06
CA LEU A 112 15.68 13.39 22.23
C LEU A 112 15.82 14.23 23.50
N GLY A 113 16.52 13.74 24.52
CA GLY A 113 16.65 14.41 25.84
C GLY A 113 17.28 15.80 25.81
N ARG A 114 17.99 16.14 24.72
CA ARG A 114 18.60 17.48 24.51
C ARG A 114 17.73 18.40 23.68
N ALA A 115 16.69 17.89 23.03
CA ALA A 115 15.82 18.66 22.15
C ALA A 115 14.81 19.48 22.97
N LYS A 116 14.62 20.74 22.61
CA LYS A 116 13.64 21.66 23.22
C LYS A 116 12.41 21.89 22.35
N VAL A 117 12.51 21.55 21.07
CA VAL A 117 11.43 21.74 20.09
C VAL A 117 11.30 20.47 19.29
N PHE A 118 10.07 19.99 19.12
CA PHE A 118 9.75 18.81 18.33
C PHE A 118 8.78 19.17 17.21
N SER A 119 9.00 18.61 16.03
CA SER A 119 8.08 18.69 14.91
C SER A 119 7.65 17.28 14.53
N THR A 120 6.34 17.08 14.38
CA THR A 120 5.80 15.80 13.88
C THR A 120 5.44 15.94 12.42
N VAL A 121 5.98 15.09 11.59
CA VAL A 121 5.67 15.00 10.15
C VAL A 121 5.04 13.65 9.88
N ASN A 122 4.00 13.62 9.04
CA ASN A 122 3.34 12.39 8.64
C ASN A 122 3.22 12.35 7.12
N ALA A 123 3.87 11.35 6.51
CA ALA A 123 3.76 11.11 5.08
C ALA A 123 2.34 10.59 4.74
N LYS A 124 1.59 11.38 3.98
CA LYS A 124 0.25 10.99 3.54
C LYS A 124 0.32 9.80 2.59
N ASN A 125 -0.27 8.65 3.00
CA ASN A 125 -0.21 7.38 2.27
C ASN A 125 1.24 6.94 1.94
N GLY A 126 2.12 6.99 2.92
CA GLY A 126 3.57 6.84 2.75
C GLY A 126 3.98 5.71 1.80
N PHE A 127 3.45 4.49 1.98
CA PHE A 127 3.80 3.35 1.12
C PHE A 127 3.49 3.57 -0.38
N TRP A 128 2.53 4.43 -0.73
CA TRP A 128 2.24 4.74 -2.14
C TRP A 128 3.31 5.60 -2.82
N HIS A 129 4.28 6.11 -2.06
CA HIS A 129 5.44 6.80 -2.62
C HIS A 129 6.42 5.83 -3.29
N VAL A 130 6.36 4.54 -2.95
CA VAL A 130 7.17 3.47 -3.54
C VAL A 130 6.46 2.90 -4.77
N GLU A 131 7.07 3.00 -5.95
CA GLU A 131 6.59 2.32 -7.15
C GLU A 131 7.00 0.85 -7.13
N LEU A 132 6.14 -0.02 -7.64
CA LEU A 132 6.46 -1.42 -7.86
C LEU A 132 6.95 -1.65 -9.29
N THR A 133 7.85 -2.63 -9.47
CA THR A 133 8.11 -3.17 -10.81
C THR A 133 6.85 -3.80 -11.38
N ASP A 134 6.79 -4.00 -12.70
CA ASP A 134 5.61 -4.59 -13.35
C ASP A 134 5.32 -6.00 -12.83
N GLU A 135 6.37 -6.82 -12.67
CA GLU A 135 6.28 -8.16 -12.09
C GLU A 135 5.73 -8.13 -10.67
N SER A 136 6.24 -7.23 -9.84
CA SER A 136 5.78 -7.08 -8.45
C SER A 136 4.37 -6.56 -8.35
N SER A 137 4.00 -5.67 -9.24
CA SER A 137 2.63 -5.16 -9.38
C SER A 137 1.65 -6.31 -9.65
N MET A 138 1.99 -7.25 -10.53
CA MET A 138 1.17 -8.43 -10.82
C MET A 138 0.99 -9.34 -9.62
N LEU A 139 1.98 -9.46 -8.73
CA LEU A 139 1.86 -10.22 -7.48
C LEU A 139 0.81 -9.62 -6.53
N THR A 140 0.60 -8.32 -6.58
CA THR A 140 -0.36 -7.60 -5.72
C THR A 140 -1.77 -7.56 -6.30
N THR A 141 -2.06 -8.40 -7.28
CA THR A 141 -3.40 -8.47 -7.90
C THR A 141 -4.47 -8.83 -6.89
N PHE A 142 -5.64 -8.22 -7.02
CA PHE A 142 -6.80 -8.49 -6.17
C PHE A 142 -8.11 -8.53 -6.96
N ASN A 143 -9.06 -9.29 -6.45
CA ASN A 143 -10.42 -9.36 -6.98
C ASN A 143 -11.35 -8.38 -6.26
N SER A 144 -12.21 -7.73 -7.03
CA SER A 144 -13.32 -6.92 -6.53
C SER A 144 -14.62 -7.25 -7.27
N SER A 145 -15.75 -6.73 -6.79
CA SER A 145 -17.03 -6.80 -7.51
C SER A 145 -17.07 -5.98 -8.81
N PHE A 146 -16.04 -5.19 -9.08
CA PHE A 146 -15.91 -4.32 -10.27
C PHE A 146 -14.77 -4.75 -11.21
N GLY A 147 -14.22 -5.93 -10.98
CA GLY A 147 -13.14 -6.51 -11.77
C GLY A 147 -11.89 -6.78 -10.95
N ARG A 148 -10.85 -7.15 -11.68
CA ARG A 148 -9.54 -7.45 -11.15
C ARG A 148 -8.64 -6.25 -11.35
N PHE A 149 -7.83 -5.94 -10.31
CA PHE A 149 -6.88 -4.83 -10.31
C PHE A 149 -5.55 -5.27 -9.71
N ARG A 150 -4.48 -4.59 -10.07
CA ARG A 150 -3.15 -4.70 -9.46
C ARG A 150 -2.74 -3.36 -8.85
N TRP A 151 -1.87 -3.39 -7.85
CA TRP A 151 -1.29 -2.18 -7.29
C TRP A 151 -0.03 -1.81 -8.08
N CYS A 152 0.05 -0.57 -8.55
CA CYS A 152 1.25 -0.01 -9.18
C CYS A 152 2.20 0.61 -8.15
N ARG A 153 1.69 0.84 -6.95
CA ARG A 153 2.39 1.38 -5.79
C ARG A 153 2.31 0.38 -4.64
N LEU A 154 3.29 0.42 -3.73
CA LEU A 154 3.36 -0.50 -2.60
C LEU A 154 2.08 -0.41 -1.75
N PRO A 155 1.26 -1.47 -1.65
CA PRO A 155 -0.01 -1.41 -0.93
C PRO A 155 0.15 -1.61 0.57
N PHE A 156 -0.77 -1.04 1.34
CA PHE A 156 -0.93 -1.41 2.73
C PHE A 156 -1.36 -2.88 2.86
N GLY A 157 -0.69 -3.62 3.75
CA GLY A 157 -0.94 -5.03 4.03
C GLY A 157 0.15 -5.98 3.56
N VAL A 158 1.01 -5.55 2.65
CA VAL A 158 2.19 -6.32 2.21
C VAL A 158 3.27 -6.27 3.29
N SER A 159 3.78 -7.45 3.69
CA SER A 159 4.66 -7.59 4.86
C SER A 159 5.98 -6.81 4.78
N PRO A 160 6.70 -6.72 3.64
CA PRO A 160 7.94 -5.94 3.55
C PRO A 160 7.73 -4.41 3.47
N ALA A 161 6.48 -3.91 3.37
CA ALA A 161 6.23 -2.48 3.18
C ALA A 161 6.83 -1.56 4.27
N PRO A 162 6.83 -1.90 5.58
CA PRO A 162 7.42 -1.05 6.60
C PRO A 162 8.96 -0.98 6.54
N GLU A 163 9.59 -2.01 5.99
CA GLU A 163 11.05 -2.10 5.90
C GLU A 163 11.59 -1.36 4.67
N GLU A 164 10.75 -1.18 3.66
CA GLU A 164 11.12 -0.55 2.39
C GLU A 164 10.75 0.94 2.30
N PHE A 165 9.90 1.42 3.18
CA PHE A 165 9.51 2.83 3.30
C PHE A 165 10.36 3.56 4.32
#